data_b5f9ca75851360c15e93df29e2d3ac95
#
_entry.id   b5f9ca75851360c15e93df29e2d3ac95
#
_cell.length_a   1.000
_cell.length_b   1.000
_cell.length_c   1.000
_cell.angle_alpha   90.00
_cell.angle_beta   90.00
_cell.angle_gamma   90.00
#
_symmetry.space_group_name_H-M   'P 1'
#
loop_
_entity.id
_entity.type
_entity.pdbx_description
1 polymer ?
#
loop_
_entity_poly.entity_id
_entity_poly.type
_entity_poly.pdbx_seq_one_letter_code
_entity_poly.pdbx_strand_id
1 'polypeptide(L)'
;VVALGQATGSSEDASAPNPALQKIERARALAAVHQLQPAAVELENVRASVNDVTLRNVATLMLLGIYLEDGNYSRSQSLLEEAYQARGAQKDESIRTYFAAAGQTINGIRSHLARYRSYGINPSDTNLPAEANTDLDRVRGLLERIIVQAQDISKEAGRSYDALALLEDVLGIRLQLARNDEDHARWQTEYLTAREKM
;
A
#
# COMPACT_ATOMS: atom_id res chain seq x y z
N VAL A 1 -45.33 54.54 11.58
CA VAL A 1 -44.25 53.88 12.30
C VAL A 1 -44.01 52.54 11.63
N VAL A 2 -42.98 52.48 10.84
CA VAL A 2 -42.58 51.25 10.13
C VAL A 2 -41.38 50.67 10.87
N ALA A 3 -41.52 49.48 11.44
CA ALA A 3 -40.43 48.77 12.11
C ALA A 3 -39.67 47.96 11.03
N LEU A 4 -38.42 48.30 10.82
CA LEU A 4 -37.45 47.50 10.03
C LEU A 4 -36.97 46.34 10.89
N GLY A 5 -37.38 45.13 10.50
CA GLY A 5 -36.82 43.87 11.03
C GLY A 5 -35.42 43.64 10.49
N GLN A 6 -34.46 43.63 11.39
CA GLN A 6 -33.09 43.18 11.09
C GLN A 6 -33.08 41.67 10.94
N ALA A 7 -32.80 41.18 9.73
CA ALA A 7 -32.42 39.79 9.50
C ALA A 7 -31.02 39.56 10.05
N THR A 8 -30.94 38.85 11.16
CA THR A 8 -29.68 38.29 11.68
C THR A 8 -29.25 37.17 10.71
N GLY A 9 -28.27 37.47 9.87
CA GLY A 9 -27.59 36.48 9.06
C GLY A 9 -26.92 35.46 9.98
N SER A 10 -27.35 34.21 9.83
CA SER A 10 -26.65 33.05 10.38
C SER A 10 -25.25 33.04 9.77
N SER A 11 -24.26 33.42 10.56
CA SER A 11 -22.86 33.10 10.23
C SER A 11 -22.74 31.59 10.15
N GLU A 12 -22.54 31.08 8.94
CA GLU A 12 -22.04 29.74 8.73
C GLU A 12 -20.78 29.61 9.60
N ASP A 13 -20.89 28.75 10.59
CA ASP A 13 -19.79 28.34 11.46
C ASP A 13 -18.78 27.62 10.54
N ALA A 14 -17.79 28.38 10.06
CA ALA A 14 -16.65 27.82 9.34
C ALA A 14 -15.91 26.94 10.35
N SER A 15 -16.30 25.66 10.41
CA SER A 15 -15.70 24.64 11.26
C SER A 15 -14.19 24.75 11.12
N ALA A 16 -13.48 24.96 12.23
CA ALA A 16 -12.02 25.08 12.23
C ALA A 16 -11.42 23.86 11.46
N PRO A 17 -10.48 24.09 10.53
CA PRO A 17 -9.97 23.02 9.70
C PRO A 17 -9.38 21.90 10.56
N ASN A 18 -9.81 20.66 10.29
CA ASN A 18 -9.38 19.47 11.03
C ASN A 18 -7.84 19.37 10.99
N PRO A 19 -7.13 19.41 12.13
CA PRO A 19 -5.66 19.39 12.16
C PRO A 19 -5.05 18.15 11.49
N ALA A 20 -5.74 17.02 11.52
CA ALA A 20 -5.29 15.80 10.87
C ALA A 20 -5.34 15.90 9.34
N LEU A 21 -6.40 16.50 8.79
CA LEU A 21 -6.49 16.76 7.36
C LEU A 21 -5.40 17.72 6.90
N GLN A 22 -5.11 18.78 7.68
CA GLN A 22 -4.00 19.69 7.36
C GLN A 22 -2.65 18.98 7.29
N LYS A 23 -2.37 18.05 8.25
CA LYS A 23 -1.15 17.24 8.23
C LYS A 23 -1.10 16.30 7.02
N ILE A 24 -2.22 15.68 6.63
CA ILE A 24 -2.31 14.84 5.44
C ILE A 24 -2.03 15.66 4.18
N GLU A 25 -2.62 16.85 4.04
CA GLU A 25 -2.38 17.74 2.90
C GLU A 25 -0.92 18.22 2.86
N ARG A 26 -0.34 18.53 4.00
CA ARG A 26 1.09 18.88 4.10
C ARG A 26 1.97 17.71 3.68
N ALA A 27 1.66 16.50 4.14
CA ALA A 27 2.40 15.30 3.73
C ALA A 27 2.32 15.07 2.23
N ARG A 28 1.15 15.27 1.60
CA ARG A 28 0.99 15.21 0.14
C ARG A 28 1.89 16.23 -0.57
N ALA A 29 1.90 17.46 -0.11
CA ALA A 29 2.74 18.50 -0.69
C ALA A 29 4.23 18.18 -0.55
N LEU A 30 4.66 17.67 0.60
CA LEU A 30 6.03 17.24 0.85
C LEU A 30 6.43 16.06 -0.06
N ALA A 31 5.57 15.06 -0.20
CA ALA A 31 5.81 13.93 -1.10
C ALA A 31 5.89 14.37 -2.56
N ALA A 32 5.03 15.29 -3.00
CA ALA A 32 5.05 15.82 -4.36
C ALA A 32 6.35 16.53 -4.74
N VAL A 33 7.05 17.11 -3.76
CA VAL A 33 8.40 17.70 -3.96
C VAL A 33 9.52 16.76 -3.52
N HIS A 34 9.21 15.46 -3.43
CA HIS A 34 10.16 14.38 -3.10
C HIS A 34 10.82 14.51 -1.71
N GLN A 35 10.19 15.21 -0.78
CA GLN A 35 10.60 15.25 0.62
C GLN A 35 9.94 14.09 1.39
N LEU A 36 10.37 12.86 1.09
CA LEU A 36 9.69 11.64 1.53
C LEU A 36 9.76 11.44 3.05
N GLN A 37 10.91 11.68 3.69
CA GLN A 37 11.08 11.52 5.12
C GLN A 37 10.22 12.52 5.94
N PRO A 38 10.22 13.84 5.65
CA PRO A 38 9.30 14.77 6.29
C PRO A 38 7.82 14.41 6.07
N ALA A 39 7.45 13.94 4.87
CA ALA A 39 6.09 13.48 4.58
C ALA A 39 5.68 12.28 5.45
N ALA A 40 6.59 11.30 5.61
CA ALA A 40 6.35 10.14 6.47
C ALA A 40 6.14 10.54 7.92
N VAL A 41 6.93 11.48 8.47
CA VAL A 41 6.77 11.97 9.85
C VAL A 41 5.40 12.60 10.08
N GLU A 42 4.89 13.41 9.15
CA GLU A 42 3.54 14.00 9.29
C GLU A 42 2.46 12.91 9.33
N LEU A 43 2.56 11.89 8.48
CA LEU A 43 1.58 10.80 8.44
C LEU A 43 1.68 9.85 9.64
N GLU A 44 2.89 9.57 10.13
CA GLU A 44 3.08 8.81 11.38
C GLU A 44 2.43 9.54 12.55
N ASN A 45 2.58 10.86 12.64
CA ASN A 45 1.91 11.68 13.64
C ASN A 45 0.37 11.61 13.54
N VAL A 46 -0.18 11.61 12.31
CA VAL A 46 -1.63 11.42 12.11
C VAL A 46 -2.05 10.05 12.64
N ARG A 47 -1.35 8.98 12.26
CA ARG A 47 -1.66 7.61 12.71
C ARG A 47 -1.62 7.47 14.22
N ALA A 48 -0.67 8.12 14.90
CA ALA A 48 -0.48 8.02 16.33
C ALA A 48 -1.51 8.84 17.15
N SER A 49 -2.00 9.96 16.60
CA SER A 49 -2.79 10.93 17.37
C SER A 49 -4.29 10.94 17.04
N VAL A 50 -4.70 10.33 15.90
CA VAL A 50 -6.08 10.42 15.42
C VAL A 50 -6.87 9.17 15.77
N ASN A 51 -8.04 9.36 16.39
CA ASN A 51 -8.97 8.27 16.70
C ASN A 51 -9.85 7.87 15.50
N ASP A 52 -10.01 8.75 14.50
CA ASP A 52 -10.77 8.49 13.29
C ASP A 52 -10.07 7.39 12.46
N VAL A 53 -10.74 6.26 12.31
CA VAL A 53 -10.23 5.07 11.60
C VAL A 53 -10.00 5.39 10.12
N THR A 54 -10.87 6.19 9.50
CA THR A 54 -10.76 6.54 8.08
C THR A 54 -9.49 7.38 7.82
N LEU A 55 -9.26 8.40 8.63
CA LEU A 55 -8.05 9.22 8.51
C LEU A 55 -6.78 8.42 8.80
N ARG A 56 -6.83 7.51 9.77
CA ARG A 56 -5.71 6.60 10.07
C ARG A 56 -5.41 5.67 8.90
N ASN A 57 -6.45 5.11 8.27
CA ASN A 57 -6.30 4.26 7.08
C ASN A 57 -5.71 5.04 5.90
N VAL A 58 -6.21 6.26 5.65
CA VAL A 58 -5.63 7.15 4.60
C VAL A 58 -4.15 7.40 4.85
N ALA A 59 -3.77 7.76 6.08
CA ALA A 59 -2.37 7.97 6.44
C ALA A 59 -1.53 6.71 6.25
N THR A 60 -2.06 5.53 6.59
CA THR A 60 -1.39 4.24 6.42
C THR A 60 -1.12 3.93 4.94
N LEU A 61 -2.13 4.11 4.07
CA LEU A 61 -1.97 3.86 2.63
C LEU A 61 -0.97 4.82 1.98
N MET A 62 -0.97 6.08 2.40
CA MET A 62 0.02 7.06 1.93
C MET A 62 1.43 6.72 2.41
N LEU A 63 1.60 6.30 3.66
CA LEU A 63 2.88 5.85 4.21
C LEU A 63 3.45 4.65 3.45
N LEU A 64 2.61 3.67 3.10
CA LEU A 64 3.03 2.54 2.27
C LEU A 64 3.65 3.02 0.96
N GLY A 65 2.99 3.96 0.25
CA GLY A 65 3.53 4.53 -0.98
C GLY A 65 4.86 5.25 -0.77
N ILE A 66 4.94 6.09 0.26
CA ILE A 66 6.15 6.86 0.59
C ILE A 66 7.32 5.94 0.97
N TYR A 67 7.09 4.93 1.81
CA TYR A 67 8.15 4.00 2.20
C TYR A 67 8.66 3.15 1.04
N LEU A 68 7.76 2.73 0.12
CA LEU A 68 8.18 2.02 -1.08
C LEU A 68 8.99 2.91 -2.03
N GLU A 69 8.61 4.18 -2.16
CA GLU A 69 9.35 5.15 -2.97
C GLU A 69 10.72 5.47 -2.38
N ASP A 70 10.81 5.53 -1.05
CA ASP A 70 12.05 5.74 -0.27
C ASP A 70 12.93 4.47 -0.17
N GLY A 71 12.45 3.31 -0.64
CA GLY A 71 13.13 2.02 -0.51
C GLY A 71 13.11 1.44 0.91
N ASN A 72 12.24 1.96 1.78
CA ASN A 72 12.10 1.50 3.16
C ASN A 72 11.12 0.31 3.25
N TYR A 73 11.50 -0.81 2.63
CA TYR A 73 10.67 -2.01 2.55
C TYR A 73 10.32 -2.60 3.93
N SER A 74 11.20 -2.44 4.91
CA SER A 74 10.97 -2.91 6.27
C SER A 74 9.75 -2.21 6.92
N ARG A 75 9.65 -0.89 6.77
CA ARG A 75 8.49 -0.13 7.26
C ARG A 75 7.22 -0.49 6.48
N SER A 76 7.31 -0.63 5.16
CA SER A 76 6.18 -1.07 4.33
C SER A 76 5.69 -2.45 4.76
N GLN A 77 6.59 -3.39 5.01
CA GLN A 77 6.24 -4.73 5.50
C GLN A 77 5.57 -4.68 6.87
N SER A 78 6.03 -3.84 7.79
CA SER A 78 5.41 -3.68 9.10
C SER A 78 3.97 -3.18 9.01
N LEU A 79 3.71 -2.17 8.17
CA LEU A 79 2.36 -1.65 7.95
C LEU A 79 1.42 -2.66 7.30
N LEU A 80 1.93 -3.43 6.34
CA LEU A 80 1.18 -4.51 5.70
C LEU A 80 0.84 -5.61 6.72
N GLU A 81 1.78 -5.98 7.57
CA GLU A 81 1.57 -6.98 8.63
C GLU A 81 0.55 -6.50 9.67
N GLU A 82 0.61 -5.24 10.11
CA GLU A 82 -0.41 -4.66 10.99
C GLU A 82 -1.81 -4.77 10.39
N ALA A 83 -1.97 -4.41 9.10
CA ALA A 83 -3.25 -4.52 8.41
C ALA A 83 -3.72 -5.97 8.30
N TYR A 84 -2.80 -6.91 8.03
CA TYR A 84 -3.10 -8.34 7.96
C TYR A 84 -3.57 -8.90 9.32
N GLN A 85 -2.89 -8.56 10.40
CA GLN A 85 -3.24 -9.00 11.76
C GLN A 85 -4.57 -8.40 12.23
N ALA A 86 -4.83 -7.13 11.90
CA ALA A 86 -6.07 -6.45 12.27
C ALA A 86 -7.31 -7.04 11.60
N ARG A 87 -7.18 -7.81 10.49
CA ARG A 87 -8.31 -8.39 9.75
C ARG A 87 -9.20 -9.30 10.59
N GLY A 88 -8.64 -9.94 11.62
CA GLY A 88 -9.38 -10.87 12.49
C GLY A 88 -10.26 -10.18 13.53
N ALA A 89 -10.03 -8.92 13.85
CA ALA A 89 -10.68 -8.23 14.95
C ALA A 89 -12.00 -7.54 14.57
N GLN A 90 -12.16 -7.08 13.31
CA GLN A 90 -13.35 -6.35 12.84
C GLN A 90 -13.70 -6.76 11.40
N LYS A 91 -14.77 -7.47 11.26
CA LYS A 91 -15.22 -8.31 10.14
C LYS A 91 -14.97 -7.84 8.70
N ASP A 92 -15.51 -6.74 8.23
CA ASP A 92 -15.44 -6.40 6.79
C ASP A 92 -14.57 -5.19 6.48
N GLU A 93 -14.47 -4.23 7.36
CA GLU A 93 -13.68 -3.02 7.16
C GLU A 93 -12.18 -3.32 7.23
N SER A 94 -11.76 -4.17 8.19
CA SER A 94 -10.36 -4.52 8.38
C SER A 94 -9.79 -5.33 7.23
N ILE A 95 -10.59 -6.24 6.66
CA ILE A 95 -10.14 -6.99 5.48
C ILE A 95 -10.05 -6.09 4.25
N ARG A 96 -10.97 -5.14 4.07
CA ARG A 96 -10.88 -4.13 3.00
C ARG A 96 -9.65 -3.26 3.16
N THR A 97 -9.31 -2.87 4.39
CA THR A 97 -8.08 -2.13 4.69
C THR A 97 -6.85 -2.94 4.33
N TYR A 98 -6.83 -4.25 4.61
CA TYR A 98 -5.73 -5.12 4.20
C TYR A 98 -5.61 -5.19 2.67
N PHE A 99 -6.70 -5.43 1.93
CA PHE A 99 -6.65 -5.49 0.47
C PHE A 99 -6.21 -4.15 -0.14
N ALA A 100 -6.65 -3.03 0.43
CA ALA A 100 -6.20 -1.71 0.01
C ALA A 100 -4.69 -1.51 0.27
N ALA A 101 -4.17 -1.95 1.43
CA ALA A 101 -2.76 -1.90 1.77
C ALA A 101 -1.91 -2.80 0.85
N ALA A 102 -2.35 -4.03 0.59
CA ALA A 102 -1.70 -4.95 -0.33
C ALA A 102 -1.69 -4.40 -1.76
N GLY A 103 -2.82 -3.89 -2.26
CA GLY A 103 -2.93 -3.25 -3.57
C GLY A 103 -2.02 -2.03 -3.70
N GLN A 104 -1.96 -1.16 -2.69
CA GLN A 104 -1.04 -0.02 -2.66
C GLN A 104 0.43 -0.47 -2.69
N THR A 105 0.76 -1.53 -1.96
CA THR A 105 2.11 -2.12 -1.97
C THR A 105 2.47 -2.63 -3.36
N ILE A 106 1.58 -3.38 -4.02
CA ILE A 106 1.77 -3.89 -5.37
C ILE A 106 1.97 -2.75 -6.37
N ASN A 107 1.15 -1.70 -6.30
CA ASN A 107 1.28 -0.53 -7.16
C ASN A 107 2.61 0.21 -6.95
N GLY A 108 3.04 0.37 -5.70
CA GLY A 108 4.36 0.94 -5.38
C GLY A 108 5.50 0.11 -5.96
N ILE A 109 5.42 -1.21 -5.86
CA ILE A 109 6.40 -2.12 -6.47
C ILE A 109 6.42 -1.98 -7.99
N ARG A 110 5.26 -1.93 -8.66
CA ARG A 110 5.19 -1.69 -10.12
C ARG A 110 5.86 -0.40 -10.53
N SER A 111 5.60 0.69 -9.79
CA SER A 111 6.24 1.98 -10.03
C SER A 111 7.76 1.91 -9.82
N HIS A 112 8.21 1.18 -8.81
CA HIS A 112 9.63 0.94 -8.56
C HIS A 112 10.29 0.17 -9.70
N LEU A 113 9.69 -0.92 -10.17
CA LEU A 113 10.18 -1.69 -11.32
C LEU A 113 10.14 -0.89 -12.63
N ALA A 114 9.17 0.00 -12.80
CA ALA A 114 9.15 0.90 -13.94
C ALA A 114 10.32 1.89 -13.93
N ARG A 115 10.77 2.34 -12.75
CA ARG A 115 12.00 3.16 -12.63
C ARG A 115 13.26 2.40 -13.07
N TYR A 116 13.43 1.13 -12.71
CA TYR A 116 14.52 0.31 -13.24
C TYR A 116 14.57 0.34 -14.76
N ARG A 117 13.41 0.10 -15.39
CA ARG A 117 13.30 0.08 -16.86
C ARG A 117 13.59 1.45 -17.47
N SER A 118 13.20 2.55 -16.82
CA SER A 118 13.48 3.91 -17.31
C SER A 118 14.97 4.26 -17.31
N TYR A 119 15.76 3.58 -16.48
CA TYR A 119 17.23 3.65 -16.49
C TYR A 119 17.89 2.60 -17.40
N GLY A 120 17.12 1.87 -18.20
CA GLY A 120 17.62 0.83 -19.08
C GLY A 120 18.02 -0.46 -18.37
N ILE A 121 17.63 -0.65 -17.11
CA ILE A 121 17.89 -1.86 -16.32
C ILE A 121 16.66 -2.75 -16.41
N ASN A 122 16.83 -3.98 -16.89
CA ASN A 122 15.77 -4.97 -16.84
C ASN A 122 15.84 -5.75 -15.52
N PRO A 123 14.80 -5.68 -14.64
CA PRO A 123 14.81 -6.36 -13.34
C PRO A 123 14.90 -7.90 -13.41
N SER A 124 14.73 -8.48 -14.61
CA SER A 124 14.83 -9.93 -14.84
C SER A 124 16.23 -10.38 -15.28
N ASP A 125 17.16 -9.45 -15.47
CA ASP A 125 18.52 -9.79 -15.90
C ASP A 125 19.28 -10.52 -14.79
N THR A 126 20.09 -11.49 -15.17
CA THR A 126 20.88 -12.31 -14.24
C THR A 126 22.19 -11.59 -13.79
N ASN A 127 22.64 -10.62 -14.56
CA ASN A 127 23.93 -9.92 -14.36
C ASN A 127 23.72 -8.48 -13.85
N LEU A 128 22.83 -8.29 -12.89
CA LEU A 128 22.60 -6.99 -12.28
C LEU A 128 23.70 -6.64 -11.27
N PRO A 129 24.00 -5.33 -11.06
CA PRO A 129 24.84 -4.88 -9.96
C PRO A 129 24.36 -5.41 -8.60
N ALA A 130 25.26 -5.59 -7.65
CA ALA A 130 24.96 -6.16 -6.33
C ALA A 130 23.88 -5.36 -5.58
N GLU A 131 23.90 -4.02 -5.72
CA GLU A 131 22.93 -3.11 -5.11
C GLU A 131 21.52 -3.35 -5.68
N ALA A 132 21.40 -3.50 -7.01
CA ALA A 132 20.14 -3.79 -7.67
C ALA A 132 19.61 -5.18 -7.28
N ASN A 133 20.47 -6.19 -7.22
CA ASN A 133 20.08 -7.53 -6.76
C ASN A 133 19.57 -7.50 -5.32
N THR A 134 20.27 -6.79 -4.42
CA THR A 134 19.86 -6.64 -3.01
C THR A 134 18.51 -5.94 -2.89
N ASP A 135 18.28 -4.90 -3.66
CA ASP A 135 17.01 -4.17 -3.69
C ASP A 135 15.87 -5.05 -4.22
N LEU A 136 16.08 -5.72 -5.35
CA LEU A 136 15.08 -6.63 -5.93
C LEU A 136 14.80 -7.85 -5.03
N ASP A 137 15.75 -8.32 -4.24
CA ASP A 137 15.52 -9.37 -3.25
C ASP A 137 14.58 -8.92 -2.13
N ARG A 138 14.68 -7.66 -1.71
CA ARG A 138 13.72 -7.07 -0.76
C ARG A 138 12.32 -6.96 -1.37
N VAL A 139 12.24 -6.54 -2.64
CA VAL A 139 10.97 -6.51 -3.39
C VAL A 139 10.35 -7.90 -3.49
N ARG A 140 11.15 -8.93 -3.85
CA ARG A 140 10.71 -10.34 -3.90
C ARG A 140 10.17 -10.81 -2.54
N GLY A 141 10.90 -10.51 -1.47
CA GLY A 141 10.46 -10.86 -0.10
C GLY A 141 9.12 -10.23 0.29
N LEU A 142 8.90 -8.98 -0.09
CA LEU A 142 7.62 -8.30 0.17
C LEU A 142 6.46 -8.91 -0.65
N LEU A 143 6.69 -9.24 -1.92
CA LEU A 143 5.71 -9.94 -2.76
C LEU A 143 5.38 -11.33 -2.20
N GLU A 144 6.39 -12.11 -1.81
CA GLU A 144 6.23 -13.44 -1.22
C GLU A 144 5.43 -13.38 0.10
N ARG A 145 5.59 -12.30 0.88
CA ARG A 145 4.77 -12.08 2.08
C ARG A 145 3.29 -11.88 1.72
N ILE A 146 2.99 -11.06 0.71
CA ILE A 146 1.61 -10.85 0.23
C ILE A 146 1.03 -12.17 -0.30
N ILE A 147 1.82 -12.98 -1.02
CA ILE A 147 1.38 -14.30 -1.53
C ILE A 147 0.92 -15.19 -0.38
N VAL A 148 1.73 -15.34 0.67
CA VAL A 148 1.40 -16.16 1.84
C VAL A 148 0.12 -15.67 2.51
N GLN A 149 -0.01 -14.37 2.71
CA GLN A 149 -1.19 -13.76 3.32
C GLN A 149 -2.46 -13.94 2.48
N ALA A 150 -2.36 -13.76 1.15
CA ALA A 150 -3.48 -13.96 0.24
C ALA A 150 -3.91 -15.44 0.16
N GLN A 151 -2.95 -16.37 0.15
CA GLN A 151 -3.22 -17.81 0.22
C GLN A 151 -3.95 -18.19 1.51
N ASP A 152 -3.60 -17.58 2.63
CA ASP A 152 -4.27 -17.82 3.91
C ASP A 152 -5.71 -17.30 3.90
N ILE A 153 -5.91 -16.06 3.45
CA ILE A 153 -7.23 -15.44 3.34
C ILE A 153 -8.13 -16.21 2.35
N SER A 154 -7.58 -16.77 1.28
CA SER A 154 -8.35 -17.52 0.27
C SER A 154 -9.04 -18.77 0.82
N LYS A 155 -8.60 -19.25 1.98
CA LYS A 155 -9.22 -20.38 2.69
C LYS A 155 -10.41 -19.96 3.55
N GLU A 156 -10.58 -18.66 3.79
CA GLU A 156 -11.68 -18.13 4.59
C GLU A 156 -12.98 -18.08 3.75
N ALA A 157 -14.09 -18.55 4.34
CA ALA A 157 -15.38 -18.57 3.64
C ALA A 157 -15.85 -17.17 3.26
N GLY A 158 -16.28 -17.00 2.00
CA GLY A 158 -16.80 -15.73 1.45
C GLY A 158 -15.75 -14.70 1.05
N ARG A 159 -14.44 -15.05 1.13
CA ARG A 159 -13.34 -14.12 0.82
C ARG A 159 -12.39 -14.64 -0.27
N SER A 160 -12.70 -15.80 -0.82
CA SER A 160 -11.82 -16.49 -1.76
C SER A 160 -11.60 -15.71 -3.05
N TYR A 161 -12.62 -15.04 -3.58
CA TYR A 161 -12.51 -14.35 -4.86
C TYR A 161 -11.52 -13.17 -4.79
N ASP A 162 -11.69 -12.25 -3.84
CA ASP A 162 -10.81 -11.09 -3.68
C ASP A 162 -9.36 -11.51 -3.37
N ALA A 163 -9.21 -12.56 -2.55
CA ALA A 163 -7.90 -13.11 -2.21
C ALA A 163 -7.24 -13.79 -3.43
N LEU A 164 -8.00 -14.51 -4.27
CA LEU A 164 -7.49 -15.12 -5.49
C LEU A 164 -7.11 -14.06 -6.53
N ALA A 165 -7.90 -12.99 -6.67
CA ALA A 165 -7.56 -11.87 -7.55
C ALA A 165 -6.26 -11.17 -7.10
N LEU A 166 -6.10 -10.91 -5.79
CA LEU A 166 -4.85 -10.41 -5.23
C LEU A 166 -3.69 -11.37 -5.49
N LEU A 167 -3.93 -12.67 -5.31
CA LEU A 167 -2.92 -13.71 -5.50
C LEU A 167 -2.45 -13.80 -6.96
N GLU A 168 -3.37 -13.77 -7.92
CA GLU A 168 -3.03 -13.73 -9.34
C GLU A 168 -2.15 -12.52 -9.67
N ASP A 169 -2.53 -11.36 -9.17
CA ASP A 169 -1.83 -10.11 -9.43
C ASP A 169 -0.40 -10.11 -8.88
N VAL A 170 -0.23 -10.51 -7.63
CA VAL A 170 1.10 -10.54 -6.98
C VAL A 170 2.00 -11.63 -7.55
N LEU A 171 1.46 -12.82 -7.87
CA LEU A 171 2.20 -13.91 -8.49
C LEU A 171 2.68 -13.54 -9.89
N GLY A 172 1.87 -12.79 -10.67
CA GLY A 172 2.28 -12.30 -11.98
C GLY A 172 3.51 -11.40 -11.91
N ILE A 173 3.63 -10.55 -10.89
CA ILE A 173 4.83 -9.71 -10.69
C ILE A 173 6.00 -10.56 -10.18
N ARG A 174 5.75 -11.47 -9.23
CA ARG A 174 6.81 -12.32 -8.66
C ARG A 174 7.44 -13.22 -9.73
N LEU A 175 6.63 -13.76 -10.63
CA LEU A 175 7.08 -14.55 -11.78
C LEU A 175 8.02 -13.74 -12.70
N GLN A 176 7.69 -12.48 -12.99
CA GLN A 176 8.56 -11.58 -13.78
C GLN A 176 9.91 -11.29 -13.11
N LEU A 177 10.02 -11.51 -11.80
CA LEU A 177 11.23 -11.30 -11.01
C LEU A 177 11.94 -12.61 -10.65
N ALA A 178 11.68 -13.68 -11.40
CA ALA A 178 12.36 -14.96 -11.20
C ALA A 178 13.89 -14.81 -11.36
N ARG A 179 14.64 -15.46 -10.46
CA ARG A 179 16.11 -15.38 -10.42
C ARG A 179 16.78 -16.32 -11.43
N ASN A 180 16.12 -17.43 -11.72
CA ASN A 180 16.59 -18.50 -12.60
C ASN A 180 15.42 -19.35 -13.06
N ASP A 181 15.69 -20.35 -13.88
CA ASP A 181 14.66 -21.24 -14.46
C ASP A 181 13.89 -22.03 -13.40
N GLU A 182 14.53 -22.46 -12.32
CA GLU A 182 13.87 -23.17 -11.22
C GLU A 182 12.89 -22.25 -10.47
N ASP A 183 13.31 -21.05 -10.11
CA ASP A 183 12.47 -20.04 -9.48
C ASP A 183 11.32 -19.64 -10.41
N HIS A 184 11.57 -19.52 -11.72
CA HIS A 184 10.55 -19.26 -12.73
C HIS A 184 9.52 -20.39 -12.79
N ALA A 185 9.94 -21.64 -12.90
CA ALA A 185 9.05 -22.80 -12.98
C ALA A 185 8.18 -22.93 -11.72
N ARG A 186 8.75 -22.67 -10.54
CA ARG A 186 8.01 -22.65 -9.26
C ARG A 186 6.88 -21.62 -9.31
N TRP A 187 7.19 -20.36 -9.61
CA TRP A 187 6.20 -19.28 -9.57
C TRP A 187 5.20 -19.35 -10.71
N GLN A 188 5.58 -19.91 -11.85
CA GLN A 188 4.66 -20.23 -12.94
C GLN A 188 3.61 -21.26 -12.51
N THR A 189 4.02 -22.31 -11.81
CA THR A 189 3.09 -23.31 -11.27
C THR A 189 2.12 -22.71 -10.28
N GLU A 190 2.60 -21.89 -9.34
CA GLU A 190 1.75 -21.19 -8.37
C GLU A 190 0.76 -20.24 -9.05
N TYR A 191 1.21 -19.50 -10.08
CA TYR A 191 0.38 -18.58 -10.85
C TYR A 191 -0.75 -19.31 -11.59
N LEU A 192 -0.43 -20.41 -12.29
CA LEU A 192 -1.42 -21.22 -13.00
C LEU A 192 -2.43 -21.85 -12.03
N THR A 193 -1.95 -22.38 -10.89
CA THR A 193 -2.82 -22.95 -9.84
C THR A 193 -3.78 -21.90 -9.25
N ALA A 194 -3.33 -20.66 -9.06
CA ALA A 194 -4.20 -19.59 -8.59
C ALA A 194 -5.30 -19.28 -9.63
N ARG A 195 -4.96 -19.21 -10.90
CA ARG A 195 -5.91 -18.95 -12.00
C ARG A 195 -6.95 -20.06 -12.16
N GLU A 196 -6.56 -21.31 -11.99
CA GLU A 196 -7.50 -22.44 -12.07
C GLU A 196 -8.58 -22.41 -10.96
N LYS A 197 -8.32 -21.72 -9.87
CA LYS A 197 -9.25 -21.59 -8.73
C LYS A 197 -10.19 -20.38 -8.83
N MET A 198 -9.95 -19.47 -9.76
CA MET A 198 -10.82 -18.31 -10.03
C MET A 198 -12.04 -18.67 -10.85
#